data_a209ec318f5f03872d53dce7f2e4fb84
#
_entry.id   a209ec318f5f03872d53dce7f2e4fb84
#
_cell.length_a   1.000
_cell.length_b   1.000
_cell.length_c   1.000
_cell.angle_alpha   90.00
_cell.angle_beta   90.00
_cell.angle_gamma   90.00
#
_symmetry.space_group_name_H-M   'P 1'
#
loop_
_entity.id
_entity.type
_entity.pdbx_description
1 polymer ?
#
loop_
_entity_poly.entity_id
_entity_poly.type
_entity_poly.pdbx_seq_one_letter_code
_entity_poly.pdbx_strand_id
1 'polypeptide(L)'
;MSFMGPNERVLRATGTDLALSWRSSRHARRLLTMGLFGVFIATLARRPEFAGLAAPALLLLAAGRVQRRPPRITVRVRPSSRRGFEGELMALDVAVDIPGEGQDDCALLQNSARWTWHPGREIAPVGAAAAGGPQVRFTFTPERWGRRQLGTLDVVLRDRWRLAEGHATVALPRLDCYPAPAQQRTRVVLRRLPNRLGEHPARVSGEGIEFSGVREYVPGDRQRSINWPASTRRGRLQVNTFAAERSQDVVLLVDATSDVGIPGSSALDLALRGAGAAARAYTDARDRVGVITYQWGGTSWRPPGLGRRQVYRIIDSMLASDAGWERGGSFARLPRAALPPGALVVVFSPLLDQRVVEALRDMRERGFTMLVVDVLNTEPPARRRAEDRMARRIWRMEQEAIRFSLRELGVPVVHWDGEESLDLPLAAHTRRPMAAWR
;
A
#
# COMPACT_ATOMS: atom_id res chain seq x y z
N MET A 1 -6.27 -18.58 1.91
CA MET A 1 -5.69 -19.11 0.65
C MET A 1 -4.49 -18.25 0.30
N SER A 2 -3.31 -18.80 0.48
CA SER A 2 -2.02 -18.13 0.37
C SER A 2 -1.76 -17.74 -1.09
N PHE A 3 -1.62 -16.45 -1.38
CA PHE A 3 -1.25 -15.96 -2.71
C PHE A 3 0.28 -15.96 -2.84
N MET A 4 0.83 -17.10 -3.20
CA MET A 4 2.21 -17.18 -3.68
C MET A 4 2.26 -16.67 -5.12
N GLY A 5 2.77 -15.45 -5.32
CA GLY A 5 3.08 -14.90 -6.64
C GLY A 5 4.44 -15.41 -7.12
N PRO A 6 4.63 -15.67 -8.42
CA PRO A 6 5.88 -16.20 -8.97
C PRO A 6 6.91 -15.07 -9.13
N ASN A 7 7.72 -14.81 -8.12
CA ASN A 7 9.04 -14.18 -8.18
C ASN A 7 9.67 -14.10 -6.77
N GLU A 8 9.85 -15.23 -6.14
CA GLU A 8 10.90 -15.37 -5.14
C GLU A 8 12.25 -15.34 -5.85
N ARG A 9 12.69 -14.15 -6.26
CA ARG A 9 14.13 -13.91 -6.32
C ARG A 9 14.58 -14.00 -4.86
N VAL A 10 15.30 -15.07 -4.55
CA VAL A 10 16.00 -15.27 -3.30
C VAL A 10 16.59 -13.92 -2.90
N LEU A 11 15.97 -13.27 -1.92
CA LEU A 11 16.43 -11.99 -1.39
C LEU A 11 17.79 -12.27 -0.76
N ARG A 12 18.87 -11.92 -1.47
CA ARG A 12 20.23 -12.03 -0.93
C ARG A 12 20.24 -11.20 0.34
N ALA A 13 20.56 -11.85 1.44
CA ALA A 13 20.74 -11.16 2.70
C ALA A 13 21.85 -10.14 2.52
N THR A 14 21.51 -8.89 2.63
CA THR A 14 22.50 -7.82 2.66
C THR A 14 23.07 -7.83 4.08
N GLY A 15 24.21 -8.46 4.25
CA GLY A 15 24.97 -8.36 5.49
C GLY A 15 25.54 -6.94 5.58
N THR A 16 25.26 -6.24 6.65
CA THR A 16 25.85 -4.93 6.95
C THR A 16 26.87 -5.09 8.05
N ASP A 17 28.13 -4.78 7.76
CA ASP A 17 29.19 -4.75 8.76
C ASP A 17 29.09 -3.47 9.58
N LEU A 18 28.94 -3.62 10.89
CA LEU A 18 28.75 -2.51 11.80
C LEU A 18 29.92 -2.45 12.82
N ALA A 19 30.44 -1.26 13.00
CA ALA A 19 31.41 -1.00 14.07
C ALA A 19 30.67 -0.90 15.41
N LEU A 20 31.17 -1.58 16.42
CA LEU A 20 30.65 -1.54 17.78
C LEU A 20 31.27 -0.42 18.60
N SER A 21 30.43 0.39 19.20
CA SER A 21 30.86 1.36 20.22
C SER A 21 30.77 0.72 21.63
N TRP A 22 31.89 0.38 22.22
CA TRP A 22 31.95 -0.24 23.55
C TRP A 22 31.90 0.78 24.66
N ARG A 23 31.04 0.57 25.64
CA ARG A 23 30.90 1.41 26.85
C ARG A 23 30.85 0.53 28.09
N SER A 24 31.29 1.10 29.22
CA SER A 24 31.19 0.42 30.52
C SER A 24 29.71 0.23 30.90
N SER A 25 29.33 -0.99 31.24
CA SER A 25 27.96 -1.32 31.66
C SER A 25 27.63 -0.70 33.03
N ARG A 26 26.33 -0.69 33.35
CA ARG A 26 25.90 -0.30 34.71
C ARG A 26 26.45 -1.25 35.78
N HIS A 27 26.63 -2.53 35.44
CA HIS A 27 27.21 -3.52 36.33
C HIS A 27 28.70 -3.22 36.64
N ALA A 28 29.49 -2.90 35.63
CA ALA A 28 30.89 -2.50 35.82
C ALA A 28 31.03 -1.26 36.72
N ARG A 29 30.17 -0.27 36.53
CA ARG A 29 30.17 0.94 37.35
C ARG A 29 29.82 0.63 38.82
N ARG A 30 28.83 -0.25 39.08
CA ARG A 30 28.49 -0.70 40.44
C ARG A 30 29.65 -1.47 41.09
N LEU A 31 30.29 -2.37 40.37
CA LEU A 31 31.45 -3.09 40.86
C LEU A 31 32.63 -2.15 41.18
N LEU A 32 32.82 -1.15 40.33
CA LEU A 32 33.85 -0.12 40.58
C LEU A 32 33.54 0.70 41.85
N THR A 33 32.30 1.15 42.00
CA THR A 33 31.89 1.89 43.22
C THR A 33 32.01 1.03 44.47
N MET A 34 31.62 -0.24 44.42
CA MET A 34 31.79 -1.18 45.54
C MET A 34 33.26 -1.44 45.86
N GLY A 35 34.10 -1.64 44.83
CA GLY A 35 35.52 -1.84 45.00
C GLY A 35 36.20 -0.62 45.61
N LEU A 36 35.92 0.57 45.11
CA LEU A 36 36.46 1.84 45.65
C LEU A 36 35.97 2.09 47.08
N PHE A 37 34.70 1.80 47.37
CA PHE A 37 34.16 1.94 48.73
C PHE A 37 34.83 0.96 49.72
N GLY A 38 35.04 -0.29 49.31
CA GLY A 38 35.78 -1.25 50.16
C GLY A 38 37.23 -0.84 50.45
N VAL A 39 37.94 -0.31 49.44
CA VAL A 39 39.29 0.25 49.64
C VAL A 39 39.24 1.47 50.55
N PHE A 40 38.28 2.35 50.40
CA PHE A 40 38.06 3.52 51.25
C PHE A 40 37.83 3.13 52.71
N ILE A 41 36.99 2.13 52.98
CA ILE A 41 36.76 1.63 54.33
C ILE A 41 38.03 1.03 54.92
N ALA A 42 38.80 0.22 54.14
CA ALA A 42 40.04 -0.37 54.59
C ALA A 42 41.08 0.68 55.02
N THR A 43 41.20 1.78 54.27
CA THR A 43 42.08 2.89 54.57
C THR A 43 41.62 3.69 55.81
N LEU A 44 40.31 3.96 55.88
CA LEU A 44 39.73 4.72 56.99
C LEU A 44 39.82 3.95 58.33
N ALA A 45 39.48 2.64 58.28
CA ALA A 45 39.52 1.78 59.48
C ALA A 45 40.97 1.34 59.84
N ARG A 46 41.99 1.63 58.99
CA ARG A 46 43.35 1.13 59.11
C ARG A 46 43.47 -0.37 59.30
N ARG A 47 42.55 -1.11 58.68
CA ARG A 47 42.44 -2.57 58.75
C ARG A 47 42.47 -3.17 57.35
N PRO A 48 43.54 -3.86 56.97
CA PRO A 48 43.74 -4.41 55.64
C PRO A 48 42.72 -5.53 55.31
N GLU A 49 42.08 -6.14 56.32
CA GLU A 49 41.10 -7.21 56.12
C GLU A 49 39.90 -6.72 55.30
N PHE A 50 39.51 -5.45 55.41
CA PHE A 50 38.43 -4.87 54.60
C PHE A 50 38.80 -4.72 53.12
N ALA A 51 40.06 -4.69 52.74
CA ALA A 51 40.49 -4.71 51.35
C ALA A 51 40.14 -6.04 50.69
N GLY A 52 40.05 -7.14 51.45
CA GLY A 52 39.57 -8.42 50.97
C GLY A 52 38.14 -8.41 50.43
N LEU A 53 37.28 -7.52 50.95
CA LEU A 53 35.93 -7.34 50.45
C LEU A 53 35.88 -6.64 49.06
N ALA A 54 36.86 -5.79 48.78
CA ALA A 54 36.99 -5.10 47.50
C ALA A 54 37.67 -5.96 46.42
N ALA A 55 38.49 -6.92 46.81
CA ALA A 55 39.28 -7.74 45.91
C ALA A 55 38.49 -8.46 44.83
N PRO A 56 37.35 -9.13 45.10
CA PRO A 56 36.60 -9.82 44.07
C PRO A 56 36.06 -8.87 42.98
N ALA A 57 35.57 -7.69 43.39
CA ALA A 57 35.05 -6.70 42.45
C ALA A 57 36.14 -6.12 41.56
N LEU A 58 37.32 -5.83 42.13
CA LEU A 58 38.47 -5.29 41.40
C LEU A 58 39.09 -6.33 40.47
N LEU A 59 39.19 -7.59 40.92
CA LEU A 59 39.67 -8.70 40.08
C LEU A 59 38.77 -8.97 38.89
N LEU A 60 37.46 -8.96 39.10
CA LEU A 60 36.48 -9.08 37.98
C LEU A 60 36.66 -7.93 36.98
N LEU A 61 36.81 -6.71 37.44
CA LEU A 61 37.02 -5.56 36.55
C LEU A 61 38.37 -5.66 35.81
N ALA A 62 39.42 -6.15 36.46
CA ALA A 62 40.69 -6.39 35.82
C ALA A 62 40.62 -7.50 34.77
N ALA A 63 39.99 -8.63 35.09
CA ALA A 63 39.73 -9.73 34.15
C ALA A 63 38.93 -9.28 32.92
N GLY A 64 37.92 -8.45 33.13
CA GLY A 64 37.10 -7.92 32.01
C GLY A 64 37.86 -6.96 31.09
N ARG A 65 38.98 -6.35 31.56
CA ARG A 65 39.84 -5.52 30.67
C ARG A 65 40.69 -6.35 29.73
N VAL A 66 41.01 -7.57 30.08
CA VAL A 66 41.83 -8.48 29.29
C VAL A 66 41.02 -9.17 28.22
N GLN A 67 39.68 -9.18 28.35
CA GLN A 67 38.79 -9.81 27.37
C GLN A 67 38.84 -9.07 26.03
N ARG A 68 39.11 -9.83 24.95
CA ARG A 68 39.02 -9.32 23.58
C ARG A 68 37.58 -9.12 23.23
N ARG A 69 37.23 -7.92 22.75
CA ARG A 69 35.91 -7.54 22.31
C ARG A 69 35.89 -7.40 20.78
N PRO A 70 34.92 -7.96 20.08
CA PRO A 70 34.85 -7.81 18.63
C PRO A 70 34.65 -6.33 18.27
N PRO A 71 35.48 -5.78 17.37
CA PRO A 71 35.32 -4.38 16.93
C PRO A 71 34.17 -4.20 15.95
N ARG A 72 33.75 -5.26 15.29
CA ARG A 72 32.71 -5.27 14.26
C ARG A 72 31.84 -6.50 14.38
N ILE A 73 30.60 -6.35 13.92
CA ILE A 73 29.61 -7.43 13.75
C ILE A 73 28.97 -7.32 12.38
N THR A 74 28.51 -8.44 11.83
CA THR A 74 27.72 -8.46 10.60
C THR A 74 26.28 -8.73 10.95
N VAL A 75 25.38 -7.77 10.63
CA VAL A 75 23.95 -7.92 10.84
C VAL A 75 23.27 -8.21 9.51
N ARG A 76 22.57 -9.33 9.42
CA ARG A 76 21.78 -9.74 8.25
C ARG A 76 20.31 -9.55 8.54
N VAL A 77 19.67 -8.71 7.74
CA VAL A 77 18.23 -8.42 7.86
C VAL A 77 17.51 -8.96 6.64
N ARG A 78 16.53 -9.83 6.86
CA ARG A 78 15.71 -10.45 5.80
C ARG A 78 14.23 -10.22 6.09
N PRO A 79 13.53 -9.37 5.37
CA PRO A 79 12.09 -9.32 5.44
C PRO A 79 11.49 -10.56 4.76
N SER A 80 10.39 -11.08 5.28
CA SER A 80 9.64 -12.18 4.67
C SER A 80 9.15 -11.83 3.26
N SER A 81 8.80 -10.56 3.05
CA SER A 81 8.47 -9.98 1.77
C SER A 81 8.86 -8.49 1.77
N ARG A 82 9.22 -7.95 0.60
CA ARG A 82 9.40 -6.50 0.43
C ARG A 82 8.10 -5.76 0.16
N ARG A 83 7.03 -6.50 -0.07
CA ARG A 83 5.70 -6.01 -0.40
C ARG A 83 4.69 -6.69 0.48
N GLY A 84 3.76 -5.94 1.04
CA GLY A 84 2.66 -6.46 1.85
C GLY A 84 1.48 -5.52 1.78
N PHE A 85 0.34 -5.96 2.32
CA PHE A 85 -0.85 -5.14 2.42
C PHE A 85 -1.01 -4.56 3.81
N GLU A 86 -1.77 -3.46 3.94
CA GLU A 86 -2.22 -2.96 5.24
C GLU A 86 -2.90 -4.07 6.01
N GLY A 87 -2.62 -4.18 7.31
CA GLY A 87 -3.19 -5.21 8.17
C GLY A 87 -2.63 -6.62 7.97
N GLU A 88 -1.73 -6.85 7.01
CA GLU A 88 -1.10 -8.14 6.80
C GLU A 88 0.04 -8.37 7.80
N LEU A 89 0.06 -9.56 8.41
CA LEU A 89 1.14 -9.93 9.33
C LEU A 89 2.42 -10.20 8.53
N MET A 90 3.41 -9.37 8.71
CA MET A 90 4.73 -9.49 8.10
C MET A 90 5.77 -9.92 9.11
N ALA A 91 6.85 -10.51 8.64
CA ALA A 91 7.98 -10.91 9.48
C ALA A 91 9.31 -10.33 8.98
N LEU A 92 10.21 -10.09 9.92
CA LEU A 92 11.56 -9.63 9.70
C LEU A 92 12.51 -10.56 10.43
N ASP A 93 13.31 -11.33 9.71
CA ASP A 93 14.32 -12.22 10.26
C ASP A 93 15.63 -11.43 10.37
N VAL A 94 16.16 -11.34 11.57
CA VAL A 94 17.43 -10.68 11.86
C VAL A 94 18.41 -11.71 12.39
N ALA A 95 19.55 -11.82 11.75
CA ALA A 95 20.67 -12.66 12.19
C ALA A 95 21.88 -11.78 12.46
N VAL A 96 22.53 -11.99 13.59
CA VAL A 96 23.76 -11.29 13.99
C VAL A 96 24.90 -12.28 13.96
N ASP A 97 25.93 -11.97 13.19
CA ASP A 97 27.13 -12.77 13.06
C ASP A 97 28.26 -12.07 13.85
N ILE A 98 28.75 -12.73 14.87
CA ILE A 98 29.76 -12.19 15.80
C ILE A 98 31.06 -12.92 15.53
N PRO A 99 32.10 -12.25 15.04
CA PRO A 99 33.41 -12.89 14.82
C PRO A 99 34.10 -13.18 16.16
N GLY A 100 34.46 -14.43 16.37
CA GLY A 100 35.25 -14.87 17.54
C GLY A 100 34.62 -16.02 18.32
N GLU A 101 35.45 -16.77 19.06
CA GLU A 101 35.03 -17.83 19.98
C GLU A 101 34.55 -17.18 21.29
N GLY A 102 33.28 -17.00 21.45
CA GLY A 102 32.67 -16.55 22.71
C GLY A 102 31.27 -16.06 22.48
N GLN A 103 30.29 -16.77 23.06
CA GLN A 103 28.91 -16.36 23.03
C GLN A 103 28.68 -15.19 23.97
N ASP A 104 28.81 -14.00 23.43
CA ASP A 104 28.39 -12.80 24.13
C ASP A 104 26.84 -12.73 24.10
N ASP A 105 26.25 -12.31 25.20
CA ASP A 105 24.81 -12.04 25.24
C ASP A 105 24.46 -10.94 24.23
N CYS A 106 23.65 -11.24 23.24
CA CYS A 106 23.16 -10.27 22.29
C CYS A 106 21.70 -9.91 22.58
N ALA A 107 21.38 -8.64 22.58
CA ALA A 107 20.01 -8.15 22.67
C ALA A 107 19.71 -7.23 21.49
N LEU A 108 18.57 -7.42 20.86
CA LEU A 108 18.08 -6.59 19.77
C LEU A 108 16.94 -5.71 20.29
N LEU A 109 17.15 -4.40 20.15
CA LEU A 109 16.20 -3.37 20.57
C LEU A 109 15.70 -2.66 19.32
N GLN A 110 14.39 -2.69 19.11
CA GLN A 110 13.81 -1.97 18.00
C GLN A 110 13.51 -0.52 18.40
N ASN A 111 13.91 0.40 17.55
CA ASN A 111 13.66 1.82 17.74
C ASN A 111 12.95 2.39 16.50
N SER A 112 11.59 2.30 16.45
CA SER A 112 10.87 2.82 15.30
C SER A 112 9.45 3.26 15.66
N ALA A 113 9.06 4.39 15.09
CA ALA A 113 7.73 4.94 15.17
C ALA A 113 6.91 4.55 13.92
N ARG A 114 5.65 4.18 14.04
CA ARG A 114 4.60 4.01 13.02
C ARG A 114 4.35 2.61 12.45
N TRP A 115 4.83 1.55 13.10
CA TRP A 115 4.42 0.19 12.80
C TRP A 115 3.88 -0.43 14.08
N THR A 116 2.76 -1.12 14.02
CA THR A 116 2.27 -1.88 15.16
C THR A 116 3.11 -3.13 15.28
N TRP A 117 4.10 -3.07 16.14
CA TRP A 117 4.88 -4.24 16.51
C TRP A 117 4.09 -5.03 17.54
N HIS A 118 4.02 -6.34 17.36
CA HIS A 118 3.27 -7.16 18.29
C HIS A 118 3.94 -7.16 19.67
N PRO A 119 3.14 -6.97 20.76
CA PRO A 119 3.66 -6.85 22.11
C PRO A 119 4.49 -8.08 22.52
N GLY A 120 5.56 -7.84 23.27
CA GLY A 120 6.45 -8.87 23.79
C GLY A 120 7.76 -9.09 23.03
N ARG A 121 8.01 -8.34 21.94
CA ARG A 121 9.22 -8.48 21.11
C ARG A 121 10.01 -7.19 20.89
N GLU A 122 9.78 -6.17 21.68
CA GLU A 122 10.54 -4.92 21.63
C GLU A 122 12.00 -5.12 22.05
N ILE A 123 12.24 -6.12 22.93
CA ILE A 123 13.57 -6.55 23.36
C ILE A 123 13.59 -8.06 23.20
N ALA A 124 14.25 -8.55 22.18
CA ALA A 124 14.47 -9.98 22.04
C ALA A 124 15.88 -10.33 22.53
N PRO A 125 16.01 -11.01 23.68
CA PRO A 125 17.26 -11.64 24.05
C PRO A 125 17.52 -12.74 23.01
N VAL A 126 18.68 -12.66 22.37
CA VAL A 126 19.06 -13.65 21.37
C VAL A 126 19.86 -14.69 22.11
N GLY A 127 19.26 -15.83 22.38
CA GLY A 127 19.95 -17.00 22.87
C GLY A 127 20.91 -17.55 21.82
N ALA A 128 21.96 -18.20 22.27
CA ALA A 128 22.90 -18.89 21.42
C ALA A 128 22.18 -19.88 20.49
N ALA A 129 22.07 -19.54 19.20
CA ALA A 129 21.54 -20.45 18.21
C ALA A 129 22.67 -21.33 17.68
N ALA A 130 22.38 -22.62 17.54
CA ALA A 130 23.30 -23.57 16.95
C ALA A 130 23.77 -23.12 15.56
N ALA A 131 25.08 -23.21 15.32
CA ALA A 131 25.76 -23.19 14.00
C ALA A 131 25.48 -22.01 13.03
N GLY A 132 25.02 -20.82 13.48
CA GLY A 132 24.73 -19.73 12.56
C GLY A 132 24.60 -18.34 13.19
N GLY A 133 24.97 -18.21 14.48
CA GLY A 133 24.81 -16.96 15.23
C GLY A 133 23.39 -16.70 15.72
N PRO A 134 23.20 -15.67 16.54
CA PRO A 134 21.91 -15.34 17.13
C PRO A 134 20.91 -14.83 16.08
N GLN A 135 19.73 -15.47 16.05
CA GLN A 135 18.65 -15.12 15.12
C GLN A 135 17.37 -14.77 15.87
N VAL A 136 16.68 -13.75 15.39
CA VAL A 136 15.39 -13.31 15.93
C VAL A 136 14.42 -13.01 14.79
N ARG A 137 13.20 -13.45 14.96
CA ARG A 137 12.09 -13.09 14.08
C ARG A 137 11.19 -12.05 14.77
N PHE A 138 11.12 -10.87 14.18
CA PHE A 138 10.16 -9.85 14.56
C PHE A 138 8.93 -9.97 13.67
N THR A 139 7.76 -9.83 14.26
CA THR A 139 6.51 -9.77 13.52
C THR A 139 5.89 -8.39 13.71
N PHE A 140 5.31 -7.84 12.64
CA PHE A 140 4.69 -6.52 12.65
C PHE A 140 3.56 -6.46 11.63
N THR A 141 2.66 -5.50 11.84
CA THR A 141 1.54 -5.24 10.95
C THR A 141 1.62 -3.79 10.50
N PRO A 142 1.68 -3.51 9.19
CA PRO A 142 1.63 -2.16 8.69
C PRO A 142 0.23 -1.57 8.89
N GLU A 143 0.15 -0.39 9.51
CA GLU A 143 -1.11 0.30 9.78
C GLU A 143 -1.60 1.15 8.61
N ARG A 144 -0.69 1.54 7.70
CA ARG A 144 -1.01 2.38 6.57
C ARG A 144 -0.12 2.04 5.38
N TRP A 145 -0.71 2.12 4.19
CA TRP A 145 -0.01 1.99 2.91
C TRP A 145 1.10 3.05 2.73
N GLY A 146 1.98 2.81 1.81
CA GLY A 146 3.07 3.72 1.44
C GLY A 146 4.43 3.04 1.34
N ARG A 147 5.42 3.77 0.82
CA ARG A 147 6.83 3.36 0.78
C ARG A 147 7.52 3.87 2.03
N ARG A 148 7.71 3.00 2.99
CA ARG A 148 8.23 3.41 4.29
C ARG A 148 9.46 2.62 4.69
N GLN A 149 10.37 3.30 5.37
CA GLN A 149 11.48 2.64 6.04
C GLN A 149 10.98 2.11 7.39
N LEU A 150 11.30 0.84 7.70
CA LEU A 150 10.93 0.21 8.97
C LEU A 150 11.58 0.86 10.20
N GLY A 151 12.48 1.82 9.99
CA GLY A 151 13.21 2.50 11.05
C GLY A 151 14.58 1.92 11.25
N THR A 152 15.04 1.87 12.51
CA THR A 152 16.35 1.38 12.92
C THR A 152 16.21 0.28 13.95
N LEU A 153 17.19 -0.59 13.98
CA LEU A 153 17.32 -1.65 14.98
C LEU A 153 18.63 -1.42 15.73
N ASP A 154 18.56 -1.30 17.05
CA ASP A 154 19.71 -1.22 17.91
C ASP A 154 20.14 -2.62 18.34
N VAL A 155 21.39 -2.93 18.10
CA VAL A 155 22.03 -4.19 18.49
C VAL A 155 22.91 -3.91 19.70
N VAL A 156 22.65 -4.60 20.79
CA VAL A 156 23.42 -4.49 22.02
C VAL A 156 24.11 -5.81 22.30
N LEU A 157 25.41 -5.81 22.28
CA LEU A 157 26.24 -6.94 22.72
C LEU A 157 26.73 -6.73 24.12
N ARG A 158 26.70 -7.76 24.95
CA ARG A 158 27.30 -7.77 26.27
C ARG A 158 28.46 -8.73 26.30
N ASP A 159 29.54 -8.30 26.90
CA ASP A 159 30.65 -9.21 27.13
C ASP A 159 30.29 -10.30 28.15
N ARG A 160 31.04 -11.41 28.17
CA ARG A 160 30.81 -12.58 29.03
C ARG A 160 30.61 -12.22 30.50
N TRP A 161 31.31 -11.19 30.98
CA TRP A 161 31.25 -10.72 32.37
C TRP A 161 30.23 -9.61 32.58
N ARG A 162 29.51 -9.19 31.50
CA ARG A 162 28.56 -8.07 31.51
C ARG A 162 29.16 -6.74 31.99
N LEU A 163 30.48 -6.58 31.84
CA LEU A 163 31.19 -5.38 32.25
C LEU A 163 31.20 -4.30 31.17
N ALA A 164 31.03 -4.67 29.94
CA ALA A 164 30.90 -3.74 28.81
C ALA A 164 29.71 -4.08 27.92
N GLU A 165 29.19 -3.02 27.31
CA GLU A 165 28.11 -3.10 26.34
C GLU A 165 28.58 -2.45 25.02
N GLY A 166 28.54 -3.22 23.93
CA GLY A 166 28.78 -2.75 22.56
C GLY A 166 27.47 -2.38 21.90
N HIS A 167 27.40 -1.19 21.35
CA HIS A 167 26.22 -0.69 20.69
C HIS A 167 26.48 -0.49 19.20
N ALA A 168 25.56 -0.94 18.36
CA ALA A 168 25.51 -0.66 16.94
C ALA A 168 24.07 -0.45 16.51
N THR A 169 23.83 0.40 15.51
CA THR A 169 22.50 0.66 14.95
C THR A 169 22.49 0.30 13.48
N VAL A 170 21.53 -0.49 13.04
CA VAL A 170 21.32 -0.85 11.65
C VAL A 170 20.02 -0.24 11.13
N ALA A 171 20.08 0.33 9.93
CA ALA A 171 18.88 0.79 9.24
C ALA A 171 18.11 -0.43 8.69
N LEU A 172 16.84 -0.50 9.00
CA LEU A 172 15.96 -1.54 8.48
C LEU A 172 15.57 -1.26 7.02
N PRO A 173 15.22 -2.29 6.23
CA PRO A 173 14.90 -2.12 4.82
C PRO A 173 13.63 -1.29 4.61
N ARG A 174 13.51 -0.72 3.42
CA ARG A 174 12.26 -0.12 2.96
C ARG A 174 11.30 -1.22 2.55
N LEU A 175 10.04 -1.02 2.89
CA LEU A 175 8.93 -1.88 2.47
C LEU A 175 7.91 -1.07 1.70
N ASP A 176 7.34 -1.71 0.68
CA ASP A 176 6.20 -1.20 -0.06
C ASP A 176 4.93 -1.82 0.56
N CYS A 177 4.17 -1.01 1.28
CA CYS A 177 2.90 -1.43 1.84
C CYS A 177 1.78 -0.98 0.90
N TYR A 178 1.01 -1.93 0.40
CA TYR A 178 -0.13 -1.66 -0.47
C TYR A 178 -1.39 -1.38 0.35
N PRO A 179 -2.30 -0.52 -0.14
CA PRO A 179 -3.59 -0.33 0.49
C PRO A 179 -4.34 -1.66 0.54
N ALA A 180 -4.97 -1.94 1.67
CA ALA A 180 -5.82 -3.12 1.79
C ALA A 180 -6.90 -3.05 0.71
N PRO A 181 -7.12 -4.10 -0.09
CA PRO A 181 -8.18 -4.07 -1.08
C PRO A 181 -9.51 -3.89 -0.36
N ALA A 182 -10.33 -2.95 -0.81
CA ALA A 182 -11.69 -2.83 -0.34
C ALA A 182 -12.37 -4.20 -0.44
N GLN A 183 -13.15 -4.56 0.57
CA GLN A 183 -13.86 -5.84 0.56
C GLN A 183 -14.90 -5.81 -0.56
N GLN A 184 -14.55 -6.37 -1.68
CA GLN A 184 -15.47 -6.59 -2.79
C GLN A 184 -15.86 -8.07 -2.79
N ARG A 185 -17.13 -8.34 -2.55
CA ARG A 185 -17.71 -9.69 -2.65
C ARG A 185 -18.35 -9.94 -4.01
N THR A 186 -18.67 -8.90 -4.74
CA THR A 186 -19.39 -9.00 -6.02
C THR A 186 -18.57 -8.35 -7.12
N ARG A 187 -18.56 -8.95 -8.31
CA ARG A 187 -17.96 -8.34 -9.50
C ARG A 187 -18.80 -7.13 -9.88
N VAL A 188 -18.26 -5.93 -9.73
CA VAL A 188 -18.89 -4.74 -10.29
C VAL A 188 -18.84 -4.89 -11.80
N VAL A 189 -19.93 -5.34 -12.34
CA VAL A 189 -20.15 -5.33 -13.77
C VAL A 189 -20.61 -3.92 -14.14
N LEU A 190 -19.69 -2.97 -14.18
CA LEU A 190 -19.89 -1.72 -14.93
C LEU A 190 -19.90 -2.05 -16.44
N ARG A 191 -20.65 -3.09 -16.78
CA ARG A 191 -20.98 -3.42 -18.16
C ARG A 191 -22.00 -2.39 -18.62
N ARG A 192 -21.50 -1.35 -19.34
CA ARG A 192 -22.30 -0.39 -20.09
C ARG A 192 -22.98 0.68 -19.24
N LEU A 193 -22.26 1.70 -18.86
CA LEU A 193 -22.87 3.02 -18.79
C LEU A 193 -23.49 3.31 -20.16
N PRO A 194 -24.80 3.66 -20.26
CA PRO A 194 -25.42 3.91 -21.55
C PRO A 194 -24.70 5.09 -22.21
N ASN A 195 -24.15 4.85 -23.39
CA ASN A 195 -23.69 5.91 -24.29
C ASN A 195 -24.94 6.74 -24.69
N ARG A 196 -25.30 7.73 -23.89
CA ARG A 196 -26.27 8.76 -24.26
C ARG A 196 -25.49 9.94 -24.81
N LEU A 197 -25.25 9.89 -26.08
CA LEU A 197 -25.31 11.02 -27.03
C LEU A 197 -24.67 10.54 -28.35
N GLY A 198 -25.55 10.35 -29.34
CA GLY A 198 -25.27 10.44 -30.76
C GLY A 198 -24.08 9.61 -31.24
N GLU A 199 -24.36 8.34 -31.52
CA GLU A 199 -23.87 7.69 -32.71
C GLU A 199 -24.38 6.23 -32.67
N HIS A 200 -24.84 5.80 -33.80
CA HIS A 200 -25.42 4.49 -34.00
C HIS A 200 -24.59 3.37 -33.38
N PRO A 201 -25.21 2.38 -32.70
CA PRO A 201 -24.52 1.16 -32.40
C PRO A 201 -24.20 0.49 -33.74
N ALA A 202 -23.01 0.73 -34.25
CA ALA A 202 -22.48 -0.13 -35.28
C ALA A 202 -22.49 -1.54 -34.68
N ARG A 203 -23.42 -2.36 -35.13
CA ARG A 203 -23.41 -3.80 -34.95
C ARG A 203 -22.21 -4.35 -35.70
N VAL A 204 -21.03 -4.10 -35.14
CA VAL A 204 -19.81 -4.74 -35.63
C VAL A 204 -19.84 -6.16 -35.10
N SER A 205 -20.29 -7.07 -35.97
CA SER A 205 -20.12 -8.50 -35.83
C SER A 205 -18.58 -8.75 -35.64
N GLY A 206 -18.16 -9.11 -34.45
CA GLY A 206 -16.75 -9.36 -34.13
C GLY A 206 -16.46 -10.85 -34.09
N GLU A 207 -15.19 -11.21 -34.24
CA GLU A 207 -14.66 -12.57 -34.10
C GLU A 207 -14.55 -13.00 -32.62
N GLY A 208 -15.59 -12.81 -31.81
CA GLY A 208 -15.63 -13.29 -30.45
C GLY A 208 -15.95 -14.79 -30.37
N ILE A 209 -15.66 -15.38 -29.20
CA ILE A 209 -15.92 -16.82 -28.94
C ILE A 209 -17.36 -17.02 -28.39
N GLU A 210 -17.97 -15.99 -27.82
CA GLU A 210 -19.28 -16.08 -27.19
C GLU A 210 -20.41 -15.95 -28.22
N PHE A 211 -21.24 -16.99 -28.35
CA PHE A 211 -22.37 -17.00 -29.24
C PHE A 211 -23.40 -15.93 -28.86
N SER A 212 -23.69 -15.02 -29.79
CA SER A 212 -24.60 -13.88 -29.58
C SER A 212 -25.99 -14.10 -30.20
N GLY A 213 -26.04 -14.91 -31.26
CA GLY A 213 -27.30 -15.16 -31.97
C GLY A 213 -27.11 -15.72 -33.37
N VAL A 214 -28.21 -15.81 -34.09
CA VAL A 214 -28.23 -16.25 -35.52
C VAL A 214 -28.91 -15.15 -36.32
N ARG A 215 -28.28 -14.70 -37.40
CA ARG A 215 -28.85 -13.75 -38.36
C ARG A 215 -28.83 -14.29 -39.77
N GLU A 216 -29.55 -13.68 -40.66
CA GLU A 216 -29.55 -14.01 -42.09
C GLU A 216 -28.19 -13.71 -42.70
N TYR A 217 -27.72 -14.59 -43.59
CA TYR A 217 -26.47 -14.47 -44.33
C TYR A 217 -26.50 -13.24 -45.25
N VAL A 218 -25.40 -12.48 -45.25
CA VAL A 218 -25.19 -11.35 -46.15
C VAL A 218 -23.94 -11.65 -46.99
N PRO A 219 -23.94 -11.34 -48.32
CA PRO A 219 -22.75 -11.51 -49.16
C PRO A 219 -21.51 -10.85 -48.50
N GLY A 220 -20.44 -11.64 -48.30
CA GLY A 220 -19.24 -11.25 -47.57
C GLY A 220 -19.09 -11.91 -46.22
N ASP A 221 -20.10 -12.59 -45.69
CA ASP A 221 -19.94 -13.39 -44.47
C ASP A 221 -19.10 -14.65 -44.72
N ARG A 222 -18.32 -15.05 -43.71
CA ARG A 222 -17.46 -16.23 -43.80
C ARG A 222 -18.28 -17.51 -43.83
N GLN A 223 -18.06 -18.37 -44.80
CA GLN A 223 -18.77 -19.66 -44.97
C GLN A 223 -18.68 -20.55 -43.71
N ARG A 224 -17.58 -20.50 -42.97
CA ARG A 224 -17.39 -21.26 -41.72
C ARG A 224 -18.35 -20.84 -40.58
N SER A 225 -18.97 -19.67 -40.69
CA SER A 225 -19.91 -19.15 -39.69
C SER A 225 -21.35 -19.53 -40.01
N ILE A 226 -21.62 -20.24 -41.10
CA ILE A 226 -22.97 -20.67 -41.50
C ILE A 226 -23.50 -21.71 -40.52
N ASN A 227 -24.67 -21.45 -39.97
CA ASN A 227 -25.41 -22.39 -39.14
C ASN A 227 -26.29 -23.27 -40.02
N TRP A 228 -25.78 -24.40 -40.46
CA TRP A 228 -26.48 -25.31 -41.35
C TRP A 228 -27.83 -25.80 -40.78
N PRO A 229 -27.93 -26.22 -39.49
CA PRO A 229 -29.22 -26.63 -38.92
C PRO A 229 -30.28 -25.52 -38.91
N ALA A 230 -29.89 -24.28 -38.61
CA ALA A 230 -30.80 -23.14 -38.63
C ALA A 230 -31.19 -22.75 -40.06
N SER A 231 -30.26 -22.84 -41.00
CA SER A 231 -30.47 -22.54 -42.42
C SER A 231 -31.47 -23.53 -43.04
N THR A 232 -31.34 -24.81 -42.76
CA THR A 232 -32.25 -25.85 -43.25
C THR A 232 -33.69 -25.67 -42.72
N ARG A 233 -33.82 -25.31 -41.45
CA ARG A 233 -35.15 -25.08 -40.83
C ARG A 233 -35.85 -23.83 -41.36
N ARG A 234 -35.11 -22.79 -41.73
CA ARG A 234 -35.67 -21.51 -42.18
C ARG A 234 -35.70 -21.33 -43.68
N GLY A 235 -35.14 -22.27 -44.45
CA GLY A 235 -35.08 -22.20 -45.92
C GLY A 235 -34.19 -21.06 -46.45
N ARG A 236 -33.37 -20.42 -45.59
CA ARG A 236 -32.48 -19.33 -45.93
C ARG A 236 -31.17 -19.49 -45.18
N LEU A 237 -30.05 -19.10 -45.77
CA LEU A 237 -28.77 -19.18 -45.14
C LEU A 237 -28.73 -18.32 -43.87
N GLN A 238 -28.36 -18.93 -42.75
CA GLN A 238 -28.23 -18.29 -41.44
C GLN A 238 -26.77 -18.35 -40.96
N VAL A 239 -26.29 -17.31 -40.32
CA VAL A 239 -24.91 -17.18 -39.81
C VAL A 239 -24.96 -17.01 -38.31
N ASN A 240 -24.10 -17.77 -37.63
CA ASN A 240 -23.83 -17.54 -36.21
C ASN A 240 -23.13 -16.21 -36.03
N THR A 241 -23.69 -15.36 -35.18
CA THR A 241 -23.07 -14.12 -34.74
C THR A 241 -22.46 -14.34 -33.38
N PHE A 242 -21.22 -13.91 -33.23
CA PHE A 242 -20.51 -13.97 -31.97
C PHE A 242 -20.36 -12.55 -31.41
N ALA A 243 -20.47 -12.42 -30.09
CA ALA A 243 -20.20 -11.15 -29.43
C ALA A 243 -18.70 -10.84 -29.57
N ALA A 244 -18.35 -9.65 -30.05
CA ALA A 244 -16.97 -9.23 -30.03
C ALA A 244 -16.49 -9.17 -28.57
N GLU A 245 -15.43 -9.88 -28.23
CA GLU A 245 -14.71 -9.68 -26.99
C GLU A 245 -14.11 -8.26 -27.05
N ARG A 246 -14.84 -7.28 -26.55
CA ARG A 246 -14.33 -5.91 -26.43
C ARG A 246 -13.74 -5.74 -25.05
N SER A 247 -12.43 -5.73 -24.95
CA SER A 247 -11.77 -5.15 -23.82
C SER A 247 -11.98 -3.63 -23.86
N GLN A 248 -12.59 -3.07 -22.83
CA GLN A 248 -12.77 -1.63 -22.69
C GLN A 248 -11.51 -1.02 -22.08
N ASP A 249 -11.13 0.17 -22.57
CA ASP A 249 -10.12 0.98 -21.87
C ASP A 249 -10.80 1.65 -20.67
N VAL A 250 -10.27 1.36 -19.47
CA VAL A 250 -10.72 1.94 -18.21
C VAL A 250 -9.57 2.72 -17.60
N VAL A 251 -9.80 3.98 -17.29
CA VAL A 251 -8.81 4.83 -16.64
C VAL A 251 -9.30 5.21 -15.26
N LEU A 252 -8.55 4.81 -14.24
CA LEU A 252 -8.81 5.17 -12.86
C LEU A 252 -8.14 6.52 -12.58
N LEU A 253 -8.92 7.52 -12.21
CA LEU A 253 -8.39 8.82 -11.82
C LEU A 253 -8.46 8.94 -10.31
N VAL A 254 -7.30 9.09 -9.67
CA VAL A 254 -7.17 9.25 -8.23
C VAL A 254 -6.77 10.68 -7.92
N ASP A 255 -7.60 11.35 -7.15
CA ASP A 255 -7.34 12.68 -6.63
C ASP A 255 -6.55 12.58 -5.31
N ALA A 256 -5.28 12.92 -5.39
CA ALA A 256 -4.35 12.95 -4.26
C ALA A 256 -3.97 14.40 -3.87
N THR A 257 -4.81 15.39 -4.20
CA THR A 257 -4.58 16.79 -3.82
C THR A 257 -4.90 17.06 -2.36
N SER A 258 -5.80 16.27 -1.78
CA SER A 258 -6.29 16.46 -0.42
C SER A 258 -6.30 15.12 0.32
N ASP A 259 -5.69 15.10 1.50
CA ASP A 259 -5.74 13.98 2.44
C ASP A 259 -6.47 14.42 3.71
N VAL A 260 -7.81 14.37 3.65
CA VAL A 260 -8.70 14.84 4.73
C VAL A 260 -9.28 13.63 5.44
N GLY A 261 -9.29 13.69 6.78
CA GLY A 261 -9.84 12.64 7.63
C GLY A 261 -8.79 12.02 8.56
N ILE A 262 -9.12 10.89 9.13
CA ILE A 262 -8.26 10.16 10.08
C ILE A 262 -7.32 9.27 9.25
N PRO A 263 -6.00 9.28 9.52
CA PRO A 263 -5.06 8.37 8.88
C PRO A 263 -5.49 6.91 9.00
N GLY A 264 -5.52 6.19 7.88
CA GLY A 264 -6.04 4.83 7.77
C GLY A 264 -7.49 4.75 7.26
N SER A 265 -8.25 5.86 7.35
CA SER A 265 -9.59 6.03 6.77
C SER A 265 -9.80 7.42 6.15
N SER A 266 -8.73 8.09 5.76
CA SER A 266 -8.79 9.39 5.10
C SER A 266 -9.38 9.29 3.68
N ALA A 267 -9.76 10.41 3.09
CA ALA A 267 -10.27 10.46 1.74
C ALA A 267 -9.27 9.87 0.72
N LEU A 268 -7.97 10.11 0.91
CA LEU A 268 -6.92 9.51 0.08
C LEU A 268 -6.80 8.01 0.31
N ASP A 269 -6.88 7.54 1.56
CA ASP A 269 -6.87 6.10 1.88
C ASP A 269 -8.03 5.39 1.17
N LEU A 270 -9.23 5.98 1.19
CA LEU A 270 -10.41 5.46 0.50
C LEU A 270 -10.25 5.49 -1.03
N ALA A 271 -9.76 6.61 -1.58
CA ALA A 271 -9.53 6.73 -3.03
C ALA A 271 -8.60 5.63 -3.55
N LEU A 272 -7.51 5.34 -2.84
CA LEU A 272 -6.55 4.32 -3.23
C LEU A 272 -7.09 2.90 -3.07
N ARG A 273 -7.83 2.63 -1.98
CA ARG A 273 -8.50 1.32 -1.78
C ARG A 273 -9.56 1.08 -2.85
N GLY A 274 -10.37 2.08 -3.15
CA GLY A 274 -11.39 2.01 -4.20
C GLY A 274 -10.78 1.83 -5.59
N ALA A 275 -9.75 2.61 -5.93
CA ALA A 275 -9.04 2.47 -7.20
C ALA A 275 -8.34 1.10 -7.32
N GLY A 276 -7.73 0.60 -6.24
CA GLY A 276 -7.11 -0.73 -6.22
C GLY A 276 -8.14 -1.85 -6.42
N ALA A 277 -9.31 -1.72 -5.80
CA ALA A 277 -10.41 -2.65 -5.97
C ALA A 277 -10.97 -2.62 -7.40
N ALA A 278 -11.22 -1.43 -7.94
CA ALA A 278 -11.66 -1.25 -9.32
C ALA A 278 -10.63 -1.80 -10.32
N ALA A 279 -9.32 -1.53 -10.10
CA ALA A 279 -8.25 -2.07 -10.94
C ALA A 279 -8.32 -3.60 -11.04
N ARG A 280 -8.55 -4.29 -9.92
CA ARG A 280 -8.71 -5.75 -9.90
C ARG A 280 -9.96 -6.19 -10.64
N ALA A 281 -11.12 -5.58 -10.33
CA ALA A 281 -12.40 -5.96 -10.91
C ALA A 281 -12.39 -5.86 -12.44
N TYR A 282 -11.89 -4.76 -12.98
CA TYR A 282 -11.78 -4.57 -14.42
C TYR A 282 -10.72 -5.46 -15.07
N THR A 283 -9.59 -5.68 -14.41
CA THR A 283 -8.56 -6.60 -14.93
C THR A 283 -9.05 -8.04 -14.95
N ASP A 284 -9.79 -8.48 -13.94
CA ASP A 284 -10.41 -9.82 -13.90
C ASP A 284 -11.50 -9.97 -14.97
N ALA A 285 -12.15 -8.86 -15.35
CA ALA A 285 -13.09 -8.78 -16.49
C ALA A 285 -12.38 -8.70 -17.86
N ARG A 286 -11.05 -8.78 -17.91
CA ARG A 286 -10.21 -8.66 -19.11
C ARG A 286 -10.26 -7.29 -19.78
N ASP A 287 -10.62 -6.24 -19.05
CA ASP A 287 -10.52 -4.86 -19.52
C ASP A 287 -9.08 -4.34 -19.40
N ARG A 288 -8.74 -3.35 -20.22
CA ARG A 288 -7.45 -2.67 -20.17
C ARG A 288 -7.54 -1.54 -19.15
N VAL A 289 -6.78 -1.64 -18.07
CA VAL A 289 -6.85 -0.68 -16.96
C VAL A 289 -5.61 0.20 -16.91
N GLY A 290 -5.82 1.50 -16.86
CA GLY A 290 -4.81 2.52 -16.62
C GLY A 290 -5.09 3.31 -15.35
N VAL A 291 -4.15 4.14 -14.93
CA VAL A 291 -4.34 5.05 -13.80
C VAL A 291 -3.75 6.42 -14.08
N ILE A 292 -4.42 7.44 -13.60
CA ILE A 292 -3.96 8.83 -13.51
C ILE A 292 -4.06 9.23 -12.06
N THR A 293 -2.97 9.64 -11.46
CA THR A 293 -2.96 10.21 -10.11
C THR A 293 -2.65 11.70 -10.20
N TYR A 294 -3.57 12.49 -9.70
CA TYR A 294 -3.46 13.95 -9.67
C TYR A 294 -3.06 14.40 -8.27
N GLN A 295 -2.01 15.20 -8.19
CA GLN A 295 -1.46 15.70 -6.93
C GLN A 295 -0.95 17.15 -7.11
N TRP A 296 -0.67 17.84 -6.00
CA TRP A 296 -0.21 19.23 -6.03
C TRP A 296 1.07 19.46 -6.86
N GLY A 297 1.92 18.44 -6.97
CA GLY A 297 3.20 18.48 -7.69
C GLY A 297 3.12 18.08 -9.16
N GLY A 298 1.97 17.63 -9.64
CA GLY A 298 1.86 17.17 -11.01
C GLY A 298 0.90 15.99 -11.17
N THR A 299 0.96 15.41 -12.34
CA THR A 299 0.12 14.27 -12.69
C THR A 299 1.02 13.10 -13.05
N SER A 300 0.89 12.00 -12.33
CA SER A 300 1.50 10.74 -12.71
C SER A 300 0.46 9.85 -13.42
N TRP A 301 0.89 9.04 -14.37
CA TRP A 301 -0.03 8.19 -15.10
C TRP A 301 0.61 6.90 -15.60
N ARG A 302 -0.23 5.90 -15.82
CA ARG A 302 0.11 4.64 -16.49
C ARG A 302 -0.95 4.36 -17.56
N PRO A 303 -0.55 4.01 -18.80
CA PRO A 303 -1.51 3.73 -19.86
C PRO A 303 -2.31 2.47 -19.56
N PRO A 304 -3.52 2.33 -20.13
CA PRO A 304 -4.31 1.13 -20.03
C PRO A 304 -3.55 -0.12 -20.54
N GLY A 305 -3.53 -1.16 -19.72
CA GLY A 305 -2.88 -2.42 -20.01
C GLY A 305 -3.66 -3.61 -19.47
N LEU A 306 -3.32 -4.81 -19.93
CA LEU A 306 -3.99 -6.06 -19.59
C LEU A 306 -3.22 -6.87 -18.54
N GLY A 307 -3.97 -7.69 -17.81
CA GLY A 307 -3.44 -8.76 -16.98
C GLY A 307 -3.04 -8.34 -15.56
N ARG A 308 -2.89 -9.32 -14.68
CA ARG A 308 -2.67 -9.11 -13.24
C ARG A 308 -1.41 -8.29 -12.91
N ARG A 309 -0.38 -8.33 -13.75
CA ARG A 309 0.82 -7.50 -13.57
C ARG A 309 0.52 -6.00 -13.67
N GLN A 310 -0.51 -5.64 -14.41
CA GLN A 310 -0.93 -4.24 -14.56
C GLN A 310 -1.48 -3.68 -13.25
N VAL A 311 -2.22 -4.47 -12.46
CA VAL A 311 -2.73 -4.07 -11.14
C VAL A 311 -1.57 -3.63 -10.24
N TYR A 312 -0.51 -4.42 -10.16
CA TYR A 312 0.67 -4.07 -9.34
C TYR A 312 1.36 -2.80 -9.85
N ARG A 313 1.46 -2.61 -11.18
CA ARG A 313 2.02 -1.39 -11.76
C ARG A 313 1.18 -0.15 -11.45
N ILE A 314 -0.14 -0.31 -11.43
CA ILE A 314 -1.09 0.74 -11.04
C ILE A 314 -0.88 1.10 -9.58
N ILE A 315 -0.86 0.12 -8.68
CA ILE A 315 -0.65 0.34 -7.25
C ILE A 315 0.74 0.96 -7.00
N ASP A 316 1.79 0.46 -7.64
CA ASP A 316 3.15 1.02 -7.54
C ASP A 316 3.19 2.49 -8.00
N SER A 317 2.42 2.86 -9.04
CA SER A 317 2.31 4.24 -9.53
C SER A 317 1.58 5.14 -8.52
N MET A 318 0.54 4.63 -7.88
CA MET A 318 -0.18 5.34 -6.83
C MET A 318 0.69 5.54 -5.58
N LEU A 319 1.47 4.54 -5.18
CA LEU A 319 2.41 4.64 -4.06
C LEU A 319 3.55 5.63 -4.32
N ALA A 320 3.95 5.81 -5.56
CA ALA A 320 4.97 6.79 -5.91
C ALA A 320 4.51 8.22 -5.64
N SER A 321 3.20 8.45 -5.53
CA SER A 321 2.61 9.75 -5.25
C SER A 321 2.85 10.23 -3.80
N ASP A 322 3.19 9.34 -2.87
CA ASP A 322 3.52 9.67 -1.47
C ASP A 322 4.94 10.27 -1.32
N ALA A 323 5.78 10.22 -2.36
CA ALA A 323 7.23 10.47 -2.24
C ALA A 323 7.70 11.89 -2.62
N GLY A 324 6.84 12.79 -3.09
CA GLY A 324 7.32 14.10 -3.53
C GLY A 324 6.26 15.14 -3.75
N TRP A 325 6.22 16.12 -2.87
CA TRP A 325 5.44 17.34 -2.99
C TRP A 325 6.18 18.38 -3.85
N GLU A 326 6.53 18.04 -5.08
CA GLU A 326 7.10 19.02 -6.00
C GLU A 326 6.01 19.70 -6.84
N ARG A 327 6.08 21.02 -6.90
CA ARG A 327 5.07 21.92 -7.47
C ARG A 327 5.08 21.92 -9.01
N GLY A 328 3.91 21.72 -9.61
CA GLY A 328 3.65 22.17 -10.98
C GLY A 328 3.32 21.11 -12.02
N GLY A 329 2.04 20.80 -12.17
CA GLY A 329 1.51 20.06 -13.30
C GLY A 329 0.06 20.44 -13.58
N SER A 330 -0.27 20.78 -14.83
CA SER A 330 -1.63 21.10 -15.25
C SER A 330 -2.32 19.85 -15.79
N PHE A 331 -3.57 19.65 -15.44
CA PHE A 331 -4.48 18.65 -16.02
C PHE A 331 -4.64 18.81 -17.54
N ALA A 332 -4.43 20.03 -18.04
CA ALA A 332 -4.70 20.39 -19.43
C ALA A 332 -3.81 19.66 -20.46
N ARG A 333 -2.80 18.90 -20.02
CA ARG A 333 -1.81 18.26 -20.93
C ARG A 333 -1.65 16.77 -20.75
N LEU A 334 -2.72 16.05 -20.39
CA LEU A 334 -2.65 14.59 -20.38
C LEU A 334 -2.47 14.06 -21.82
N PRO A 335 -1.45 13.24 -22.06
CA PRO A 335 -1.25 12.63 -23.37
C PRO A 335 -2.37 11.64 -23.69
N ARG A 336 -2.70 11.49 -24.99
CA ARG A 336 -3.70 10.50 -25.45
C ARG A 336 -3.41 9.07 -24.98
N ALA A 337 -2.14 8.76 -24.74
CA ALA A 337 -1.76 7.45 -24.20
C ALA A 337 -2.25 7.21 -22.76
N ALA A 338 -2.36 8.29 -21.96
CA ALA A 338 -2.89 8.21 -20.59
C ALA A 338 -4.42 8.13 -20.58
N LEU A 339 -5.06 8.82 -21.52
CA LEU A 339 -6.51 8.91 -21.63
C LEU A 339 -6.94 8.66 -23.09
N PRO A 340 -7.08 7.37 -23.50
CA PRO A 340 -7.49 7.03 -24.86
C PRO A 340 -8.92 7.50 -25.15
N PRO A 341 -9.24 7.86 -26.40
CA PRO A 341 -10.61 8.20 -26.80
C PRO A 341 -11.58 7.04 -26.53
N GLY A 342 -12.74 7.36 -25.96
CA GLY A 342 -13.77 6.35 -25.63
C GLY A 342 -13.46 5.52 -24.37
N ALA A 343 -12.41 5.84 -23.63
CA ALA A 343 -12.15 5.21 -22.35
C ALA A 343 -13.24 5.57 -21.32
N LEU A 344 -13.54 4.61 -20.44
CA LEU A 344 -14.33 4.86 -19.24
C LEU A 344 -13.39 5.45 -18.16
N VAL A 345 -13.75 6.59 -17.63
CA VAL A 345 -13.00 7.22 -16.53
C VAL A 345 -13.74 7.00 -15.21
N VAL A 346 -13.11 6.28 -14.28
CA VAL A 346 -13.62 6.12 -12.91
C VAL A 346 -12.80 7.01 -11.99
N VAL A 347 -13.44 8.00 -11.42
CA VAL A 347 -12.79 9.05 -10.61
C VAL A 347 -13.01 8.76 -9.14
N PHE A 348 -11.95 8.79 -8.36
CA PHE A 348 -11.98 8.73 -6.89
C PHE A 348 -11.49 10.07 -6.37
N SER A 349 -12.39 10.91 -5.84
CA SER A 349 -12.06 12.27 -5.40
C SER A 349 -12.96 12.69 -4.24
N PRO A 350 -12.42 13.43 -3.25
CA PRO A 350 -13.25 14.10 -2.24
C PRO A 350 -13.93 15.38 -2.79
N LEU A 351 -13.69 15.75 -4.05
CA LEU A 351 -14.24 16.94 -4.73
C LEU A 351 -13.99 18.26 -3.99
N LEU A 352 -12.86 18.36 -3.29
CA LEU A 352 -12.48 19.55 -2.51
C LEU A 352 -11.66 20.56 -3.32
N ASP A 353 -10.93 20.10 -4.34
CA ASP A 353 -10.11 20.96 -5.19
C ASP A 353 -10.89 21.41 -6.43
N GLN A 354 -11.11 22.72 -6.55
CA GLN A 354 -11.82 23.33 -7.68
C GLN A 354 -11.20 22.93 -9.03
N ARG A 355 -9.87 22.79 -9.12
CA ARG A 355 -9.18 22.40 -10.35
C ARG A 355 -9.52 21.00 -10.80
N VAL A 356 -9.73 20.07 -9.84
CA VAL A 356 -10.19 18.71 -10.16
C VAL A 356 -11.59 18.78 -10.74
N VAL A 357 -12.49 19.54 -10.13
CA VAL A 357 -13.87 19.71 -10.61
C VAL A 357 -13.91 20.32 -12.02
N GLU A 358 -13.09 21.34 -12.29
CA GLU A 358 -12.96 21.94 -13.61
C GLU A 358 -12.42 20.95 -14.65
N ALA A 359 -11.42 20.15 -14.27
CA ALA A 359 -10.89 19.12 -15.14
C ALA A 359 -11.91 18.01 -15.46
N LEU A 360 -12.77 17.65 -14.50
CA LEU A 360 -13.86 16.71 -14.75
C LEU A 360 -14.89 17.26 -15.72
N ARG A 361 -15.21 18.56 -15.63
CA ARG A 361 -16.09 19.25 -16.59
C ARG A 361 -15.50 19.25 -18.00
N ASP A 362 -14.23 19.65 -18.13
CA ASP A 362 -13.53 19.64 -19.42
C ASP A 362 -13.47 18.22 -20.05
N MET A 363 -13.17 17.19 -19.26
CA MET A 363 -13.21 15.81 -19.76
C MET A 363 -14.62 15.40 -20.22
N ARG A 364 -15.66 15.85 -19.52
CA ARG A 364 -17.04 15.56 -19.92
C ARG A 364 -17.41 16.26 -21.22
N GLU A 365 -17.03 17.52 -21.38
CA GLU A 365 -17.24 18.30 -22.62
C GLU A 365 -16.51 17.67 -23.81
N ARG A 366 -15.34 17.07 -23.60
CA ARG A 366 -14.63 16.27 -24.62
C ARG A 366 -15.28 14.92 -24.92
N GLY A 367 -16.40 14.58 -24.29
CA GLY A 367 -17.18 13.37 -24.57
C GLY A 367 -16.73 12.11 -23.82
N PHE A 368 -15.87 12.21 -22.81
CA PHE A 368 -15.50 11.05 -22.03
C PHE A 368 -16.68 10.56 -21.17
N THR A 369 -16.85 9.24 -21.15
CA THR A 369 -17.79 8.60 -20.23
C THR A 369 -17.12 8.46 -18.87
N MET A 370 -17.75 9.02 -17.83
CA MET A 370 -17.15 9.02 -16.50
C MET A 370 -18.14 8.71 -15.40
N LEU A 371 -17.61 8.21 -14.31
CA LEU A 371 -18.28 7.97 -13.05
C LEU A 371 -17.40 8.56 -11.94
N VAL A 372 -17.99 9.33 -11.05
CA VAL A 372 -17.28 9.89 -9.89
C VAL A 372 -17.69 9.14 -8.64
N VAL A 373 -16.70 8.61 -7.92
CA VAL A 373 -16.84 8.08 -6.58
C VAL A 373 -16.35 9.16 -5.62
N ASP A 374 -17.29 9.77 -4.93
CA ASP A 374 -17.01 10.76 -3.89
C ASP A 374 -16.60 10.02 -2.60
N VAL A 375 -15.35 10.21 -2.22
CA VAL A 375 -14.71 9.57 -1.06
C VAL A 375 -14.62 10.49 0.16
N LEU A 376 -15.35 11.59 0.16
CA LEU A 376 -15.36 12.53 1.27
C LEU A 376 -16.17 11.99 2.44
N ASN A 377 -15.50 11.44 3.44
CA ASN A 377 -16.11 10.84 4.63
C ASN A 377 -15.99 11.71 5.90
N THR A 378 -15.43 12.90 5.78
CA THR A 378 -15.17 13.78 6.93
C THR A 378 -15.69 15.17 6.65
N GLU A 379 -16.41 15.72 7.63
CA GLU A 379 -16.85 17.10 7.60
C GLU A 379 -15.94 17.97 8.50
N PRO A 380 -15.85 19.28 8.24
CA PRO A 380 -15.14 20.18 9.12
C PRO A 380 -15.66 20.09 10.57
N PRO A 381 -14.78 20.08 11.58
CA PRO A 381 -15.19 19.93 12.97
C PRO A 381 -16.13 21.06 13.39
N ALA A 382 -17.31 20.69 13.89
CA ALA A 382 -18.25 21.67 14.45
C ALA A 382 -17.75 22.09 15.84
N ARG A 383 -17.07 23.22 15.93
CA ARG A 383 -16.82 23.87 17.23
C ARG A 383 -18.13 24.45 17.76
N ARG A 384 -18.20 24.70 19.08
CA ARG A 384 -19.45 25.11 19.76
C ARG A 384 -19.99 26.48 19.37
N ARG A 385 -19.25 27.29 18.63
CA ARG A 385 -19.63 28.64 18.22
C ARG A 385 -20.70 28.62 17.11
N ALA A 386 -21.60 29.61 17.14
CA ALA A 386 -22.63 29.74 16.10
C ALA A 386 -22.05 29.95 14.70
N GLU A 387 -20.95 30.69 14.60
CA GLU A 387 -20.19 30.94 13.39
C GLU A 387 -19.67 29.62 12.75
N ASP A 388 -19.12 28.71 13.56
CA ASP A 388 -18.62 27.41 13.08
C ASP A 388 -19.76 26.53 12.52
N ARG A 389 -20.96 26.62 13.13
CA ARG A 389 -22.14 25.88 12.63
C ARG A 389 -22.60 26.44 11.27
N MET A 390 -22.59 27.77 11.13
CA MET A 390 -22.96 28.43 9.89
C MET A 390 -21.95 28.10 8.78
N ALA A 391 -20.65 28.22 9.07
CA ALA A 391 -19.59 27.87 8.12
C ALA A 391 -19.71 26.42 7.64
N ARG A 392 -19.97 25.48 8.55
CA ARG A 392 -20.21 24.08 8.19
C ARG A 392 -21.45 23.90 7.29
N ARG A 393 -22.51 24.65 7.56
CA ARG A 393 -23.73 24.62 6.72
C ARG A 393 -23.45 25.12 5.32
N ILE A 394 -22.72 26.24 5.18
CA ILE A 394 -22.32 26.80 3.88
C ILE A 394 -21.46 25.77 3.14
N TRP A 395 -20.46 25.22 3.80
CA TRP A 395 -19.59 24.22 3.22
C TRP A 395 -20.38 22.99 2.69
N ARG A 396 -21.36 22.47 3.44
CA ARG A 396 -22.23 21.38 2.96
C ARG A 396 -23.00 21.77 1.70
N MET A 397 -23.54 22.98 1.67
CA MET A 397 -24.27 23.48 0.49
C MET A 397 -23.35 23.61 -0.72
N GLU A 398 -22.11 24.04 -0.54
CA GLU A 398 -21.10 24.11 -1.60
C GLU A 398 -20.78 22.70 -2.14
N GLN A 399 -20.59 21.70 -1.26
CA GLN A 399 -20.34 20.33 -1.66
C GLN A 399 -21.54 19.72 -2.42
N GLU A 400 -22.75 19.98 -1.96
CA GLU A 400 -23.97 19.56 -2.66
C GLU A 400 -24.10 20.23 -4.03
N ALA A 401 -23.79 21.50 -4.14
CA ALA A 401 -23.81 22.25 -5.39
C ALA A 401 -22.80 21.67 -6.41
N ILE A 402 -21.60 21.30 -5.95
CA ILE A 402 -20.59 20.63 -6.81
C ILE A 402 -21.13 19.29 -7.33
N ARG A 403 -21.65 18.44 -6.45
CA ARG A 403 -22.23 17.14 -6.81
C ARG A 403 -23.41 17.31 -7.78
N PHE A 404 -24.27 18.28 -7.51
CA PHE A 404 -25.40 18.60 -8.38
C PHE A 404 -24.95 19.05 -9.76
N SER A 405 -23.98 19.98 -9.84
CA SER A 405 -23.47 20.49 -11.12
C SER A 405 -22.85 19.39 -12.00
N LEU A 406 -22.16 18.41 -11.41
CA LEU A 406 -21.62 17.26 -12.15
C LEU A 406 -22.74 16.34 -12.65
N ARG A 407 -23.80 16.12 -11.85
CA ARG A 407 -24.96 15.33 -12.26
C ARG A 407 -25.73 15.98 -13.41
N GLU A 408 -25.91 17.30 -13.41
CA GLU A 408 -26.51 18.06 -14.50
C GLU A 408 -25.74 17.89 -15.82
N LEU A 409 -24.43 17.77 -15.77
CA LEU A 409 -23.57 17.44 -16.92
C LEU A 409 -23.69 15.97 -17.34
N GLY A 410 -24.56 15.16 -16.67
CA GLY A 410 -24.73 13.74 -16.92
C GLY A 410 -23.57 12.87 -16.41
N VAL A 411 -22.82 13.36 -15.42
CA VAL A 411 -21.79 12.60 -14.72
C VAL A 411 -22.39 12.01 -13.44
N PRO A 412 -22.55 10.68 -13.35
CA PRO A 412 -22.98 10.04 -12.10
C PRO A 412 -21.99 10.32 -10.97
N VAL A 413 -22.48 10.76 -9.82
CA VAL A 413 -21.70 10.95 -8.60
C VAL A 413 -22.26 10.04 -7.51
N VAL A 414 -21.43 9.14 -7.02
CA VAL A 414 -21.75 8.12 -6.03
C VAL A 414 -20.90 8.38 -4.79
N HIS A 415 -21.51 8.43 -3.64
CA HIS A 415 -20.79 8.54 -2.39
C HIS A 415 -20.37 7.16 -1.88
N TRP A 416 -19.14 7.06 -1.36
CA TRP A 416 -18.60 5.84 -0.77
C TRP A 416 -17.69 6.17 0.44
N ASP A 417 -18.09 5.67 1.59
CA ASP A 417 -17.41 5.90 2.88
C ASP A 417 -16.38 4.81 3.25
N GLY A 418 -16.30 3.75 2.43
CA GLY A 418 -15.37 2.63 2.67
C GLY A 418 -15.91 1.54 3.58
N GLU A 419 -17.06 1.71 4.25
CA GLU A 419 -17.65 0.71 5.13
C GLU A 419 -18.38 -0.38 4.33
N GLU A 420 -19.07 0.03 3.28
CA GLU A 420 -19.79 -0.88 2.40
C GLU A 420 -18.95 -1.30 1.19
N SER A 421 -19.34 -2.42 0.58
CA SER A 421 -18.78 -2.83 -0.71
C SER A 421 -19.04 -1.74 -1.77
N LEU A 422 -18.01 -1.37 -2.52
CA LEU A 422 -18.13 -0.41 -3.62
C LEU A 422 -19.19 -0.83 -4.67
N ASP A 423 -19.56 -2.10 -4.70
CA ASP A 423 -20.59 -2.65 -5.60
C ASP A 423 -21.96 -2.08 -5.37
N LEU A 424 -22.35 -1.82 -4.12
CA LEU A 424 -23.70 -1.36 -3.76
C LEU A 424 -24.02 0.02 -4.33
N PRO A 425 -23.20 1.05 -4.07
CA PRO A 425 -23.45 2.37 -4.64
C PRO A 425 -23.34 2.38 -6.17
N LEU A 426 -22.48 1.56 -6.75
CA LEU A 426 -22.30 1.46 -8.19
C LEU A 426 -23.47 0.71 -8.87
N ALA A 427 -24.04 -0.30 -8.23
CA ALA A 427 -25.16 -1.08 -8.76
C ALA A 427 -26.41 -0.24 -9.06
N ALA A 428 -26.67 0.80 -8.26
CA ALA A 428 -27.78 1.72 -8.49
C ALA A 428 -27.70 2.45 -9.84
N HIS A 429 -26.47 2.69 -10.33
CA HIS A 429 -26.20 3.40 -11.58
C HIS A 429 -26.00 2.47 -12.79
N THR A 430 -25.83 1.17 -12.54
CA THR A 430 -25.66 0.14 -13.59
C THR A 430 -26.96 -0.56 -13.95
N ARG A 431 -27.99 -0.49 -13.12
CA ARG A 431 -29.31 -1.05 -13.43
C ARG A 431 -30.00 -0.17 -14.49
N ARG A 432 -30.12 -0.64 -15.72
CA ARG A 432 -31.07 -0.11 -16.69
C ARG A 432 -32.47 -0.18 -16.07
N PRO A 433 -33.31 0.88 -16.14
CA PRO A 433 -34.72 0.67 -16.08
C PRO A 433 -35.09 -0.26 -17.25
N MET A 434 -35.60 -1.44 -16.95
CA MET A 434 -36.25 -2.25 -17.99
C MET A 434 -37.35 -1.37 -18.60
N ALA A 435 -37.11 -0.92 -19.83
CA ALA A 435 -38.15 -0.29 -20.60
C ALA A 435 -39.28 -1.33 -20.72
N ALA A 436 -40.41 -1.04 -20.11
CA ALA A 436 -41.62 -1.80 -20.30
C ALA A 436 -41.92 -1.79 -21.79
N TRP A 437 -41.75 -2.93 -22.42
CA TRP A 437 -42.30 -3.16 -23.76
C TRP A 437 -43.82 -3.23 -23.62
N ARG A 438 -44.51 -2.19 -24.09
CA ARG A 438 -45.91 -2.26 -24.52
C ARG A 438 -45.93 -2.44 -26.01
#